data_8bd1e7825917012b50559e75c31f66f4
#
_entry.id   8bd1e7825917012b50559e75c31f66f4
#
_cell.length_a   1.000
_cell.length_b   1.000
_cell.length_c   1.000
_cell.angle_alpha   90.00
_cell.angle_beta   90.00
_cell.angle_gamma   90.00
#
_symmetry.space_group_name_H-M   'P 1'
#
loop_
_entity.id
_entity.type
_entity.pdbx_description
1 polymer ?
#
loop_
_entity_poly.entity_id
_entity_poly.type
_entity_poly.pdbx_seq_one_letter_code
_entity_poly.pdbx_strand_id
1 'polypeptide(L)'
;MITVTNLAIQFGKKTLYKDVNLKFTSGNIYGIIGANGAGKSTLLRAISGELEPNKGTIEMAPGERLSVLEQDHFKYDEYSVMDTVLMGHQPLWQNMKEREVLYAKDEMTEDDGNRAAELEMAFAEMNGWEAESEAAQLLQNLGVPEGQHYKQMAEISNNEKVRVMLAKALFGHPDNLLLDEPTNDLDLDTVQWLEEYLSNLEQCVLVVSHDRHFLDAVSTQTVDIDFGKVTLFSGNYSFWYESSQLALRQQQNQKLKAEEKRKQLEEFIRRFSANVAKSKQTTSRKKMLEKLNVEEITPSTRKYPGIIFSMEREPGTQILEVEGLKATDADGTILFDNVNFTIEKGQKTVFLSHNPKAMTALFEIINGNREAQSGTYKWGVTITTAYLPLDNTEFFQSELNLVDWLSQYGTGNEVMMKSFLGRMLFKEEDILKHVNVLSGGEKMRCMIARMQLKNANCLILDTPTNHLDLESIQAFNNNLISFKGNILFASHDHEFINTVADRIIELTPKGTIDKLMSYDDYIYDEAIKAKKAEMYA
;
A
#
# COMPACT_ATOMS: atom_id res chain seq x y z
N MET A 1 -14.99 2.91 -21.65
CA MET A 1 -16.03 2.39 -20.70
C MET A 1 -15.90 0.89 -20.59
N ILE A 2 -15.78 0.33 -19.38
CA ILE A 2 -15.66 -1.12 -19.14
C ILE A 2 -16.94 -1.63 -18.49
N THR A 3 -17.54 -2.68 -19.02
CA THR A 3 -18.74 -3.32 -18.48
C THR A 3 -18.44 -4.76 -18.06
N VAL A 4 -18.71 -5.07 -16.81
CA VAL A 4 -18.55 -6.40 -16.22
C VAL A 4 -19.92 -6.98 -15.94
N THR A 5 -20.23 -8.14 -16.50
CA THR A 5 -21.55 -8.77 -16.41
C THR A 5 -21.45 -10.19 -15.87
N ASN A 6 -22.14 -10.44 -14.74
CA ASN A 6 -22.23 -11.76 -14.07
C ASN A 6 -20.87 -12.44 -13.83
N LEU A 7 -19.83 -11.63 -13.55
CA LEU A 7 -18.47 -12.15 -13.35
C LEU A 7 -18.39 -13.04 -12.12
N ALA A 8 -17.76 -14.19 -12.27
CA ALA A 8 -17.37 -15.07 -11.17
C ALA A 8 -15.95 -15.57 -11.37
N ILE A 9 -15.15 -15.50 -10.30
CA ILE A 9 -13.77 -16.01 -10.27
C ILE A 9 -13.60 -16.99 -9.12
N GLN A 10 -13.06 -18.16 -9.45
CA GLN A 10 -12.85 -19.25 -8.52
C GLN A 10 -11.49 -19.92 -8.79
N PHE A 11 -10.74 -20.21 -7.73
CA PHE A 11 -9.50 -20.99 -7.79
C PHE A 11 -9.69 -22.32 -7.02
N GLY A 12 -9.72 -23.42 -7.74
CA GLY A 12 -10.00 -24.73 -7.17
C GLY A 12 -11.37 -24.75 -6.46
N LYS A 13 -11.37 -24.94 -5.13
CA LYS A 13 -12.60 -24.94 -4.31
C LYS A 13 -12.94 -23.57 -3.72
N LYS A 14 -12.03 -22.58 -3.82
CA LYS A 14 -12.21 -21.25 -3.24
C LYS A 14 -12.81 -20.31 -4.27
N THR A 15 -14.07 -19.89 -4.08
CA THR A 15 -14.67 -18.79 -4.84
C THR A 15 -14.22 -17.47 -4.22
N LEU A 16 -13.65 -16.58 -5.04
CA LEU A 16 -13.31 -15.23 -4.61
C LEU A 16 -14.54 -14.35 -4.56
N TYR A 17 -15.26 -14.28 -5.67
CA TYR A 17 -16.55 -13.57 -5.78
C TYR A 17 -17.39 -14.13 -6.93
N LYS A 18 -18.68 -13.85 -6.89
CA LYS A 18 -19.67 -14.31 -7.87
C LYS A 18 -20.74 -13.25 -8.11
N ASP A 19 -21.40 -13.40 -9.25
CA ASP A 19 -22.53 -12.54 -9.66
C ASP A 19 -22.18 -11.04 -9.64
N VAL A 20 -20.93 -10.70 -10.04
CA VAL A 20 -20.43 -9.32 -10.06
C VAL A 20 -20.91 -8.62 -11.32
N ASN A 21 -21.58 -7.48 -11.13
CA ASN A 21 -22.04 -6.60 -12.20
C ASN A 21 -21.53 -5.19 -11.88
N LEU A 22 -20.64 -4.67 -12.73
CA LEU A 22 -20.03 -3.36 -12.56
C LEU A 22 -19.95 -2.63 -13.90
N LYS A 23 -19.99 -1.31 -13.84
CA LYS A 23 -19.80 -0.45 -14.99
C LYS A 23 -18.83 0.66 -14.62
N PHE A 24 -17.71 0.70 -15.33
CA PHE A 24 -16.68 1.71 -15.16
C PHE A 24 -16.76 2.70 -16.32
N THR A 25 -16.85 3.98 -16.01
CA THR A 25 -17.07 5.07 -16.98
C THR A 25 -15.92 6.06 -16.95
N SER A 26 -15.63 6.70 -18.07
CA SER A 26 -14.64 7.77 -18.17
C SER A 26 -14.96 8.92 -17.21
N GLY A 27 -13.97 9.69 -16.82
CA GLY A 27 -14.07 10.77 -15.85
C GLY A 27 -14.21 10.29 -14.40
N ASN A 28 -13.94 9.01 -14.13
CA ASN A 28 -13.97 8.46 -12.78
C ASN A 28 -12.71 7.65 -12.47
N ILE A 29 -12.25 7.81 -11.24
CA ILE A 29 -11.18 7.01 -10.66
C ILE A 29 -11.79 6.08 -9.60
N TYR A 30 -11.63 4.79 -9.83
CA TYR A 30 -12.18 3.72 -8.99
C TYR A 30 -11.09 3.15 -8.08
N GLY A 31 -11.12 3.50 -6.80
CA GLY A 31 -10.26 2.89 -5.78
C GLY A 31 -10.75 1.49 -5.41
N ILE A 32 -9.99 0.45 -5.73
CA ILE A 32 -10.34 -0.95 -5.43
C ILE A 32 -9.73 -1.34 -4.09
N ILE A 33 -10.59 -1.68 -3.14
CA ILE A 33 -10.22 -2.05 -1.77
C ILE A 33 -10.73 -3.43 -1.38
N GLY A 34 -10.10 -4.02 -0.40
CA GLY A 34 -10.46 -5.35 0.12
C GLY A 34 -9.30 -5.99 0.85
N ALA A 35 -9.58 -6.97 1.70
CA ALA A 35 -8.57 -7.70 2.45
C ALA A 35 -7.52 -8.37 1.53
N ASN A 36 -6.33 -8.67 2.06
CA ASN A 36 -5.34 -9.43 1.32
C ASN A 36 -5.90 -10.81 0.91
N GLY A 37 -5.74 -11.14 -0.37
CA GLY A 37 -6.32 -12.35 -0.95
C GLY A 37 -7.82 -12.31 -1.22
N ALA A 38 -8.47 -11.12 -1.14
CA ALA A 38 -9.87 -10.92 -1.56
C ALA A 38 -10.05 -10.97 -3.08
N GLY A 39 -8.97 -10.75 -3.85
CA GLY A 39 -8.99 -10.82 -5.31
C GLY A 39 -8.89 -9.48 -6.02
N LYS A 40 -8.31 -8.45 -5.40
CA LYS A 40 -8.10 -7.10 -6.01
C LYS A 40 -7.31 -7.19 -7.32
N SER A 41 -6.06 -7.63 -7.26
CA SER A 41 -5.21 -7.83 -8.47
C SER A 41 -5.80 -8.86 -9.44
N THR A 42 -6.54 -9.85 -8.92
CA THR A 42 -7.25 -10.82 -9.77
C THR A 42 -8.36 -10.17 -10.58
N LEU A 43 -9.08 -9.18 -10.01
CA LEU A 43 -10.08 -8.39 -10.73
C LEU A 43 -9.43 -7.57 -11.85
N LEU A 44 -8.31 -6.89 -11.55
CA LEU A 44 -7.56 -6.15 -12.58
C LEU A 44 -7.06 -7.07 -13.70
N ARG A 45 -6.50 -8.24 -13.37
CA ARG A 45 -6.06 -9.24 -14.36
C ARG A 45 -7.20 -9.83 -15.19
N ALA A 46 -8.40 -9.95 -14.63
CA ALA A 46 -9.57 -10.36 -15.41
C ALA A 46 -10.01 -9.24 -16.37
N ILE A 47 -9.94 -7.96 -15.93
CA ILE A 47 -10.28 -6.80 -16.76
C ILE A 47 -9.23 -6.58 -17.86
N SER A 48 -7.94 -6.83 -17.59
CA SER A 48 -6.88 -6.76 -18.60
C SER A 48 -6.93 -7.89 -19.64
N GLY A 49 -7.71 -8.93 -19.40
CA GLY A 49 -7.76 -10.11 -20.26
C GLY A 49 -6.65 -11.14 -20.01
N GLU A 50 -5.77 -10.91 -19.02
CA GLU A 50 -4.73 -11.87 -18.62
C GLU A 50 -5.31 -13.12 -17.93
N LEU A 51 -6.51 -12.99 -17.36
CA LEU A 51 -7.20 -14.05 -16.67
C LEU A 51 -8.61 -14.22 -17.24
N GLU A 52 -8.91 -15.38 -17.79
CA GLU A 52 -10.27 -15.71 -18.20
C GLU A 52 -11.16 -15.99 -16.99
N PRO A 53 -12.33 -15.31 -16.87
CA PRO A 53 -13.26 -15.56 -15.78
C PRO A 53 -13.94 -16.93 -15.91
N ASN A 54 -14.28 -17.55 -14.78
CA ASN A 54 -15.02 -18.81 -14.78
C ASN A 54 -16.44 -18.67 -15.32
N LYS A 55 -17.05 -17.49 -15.11
CA LYS A 55 -18.36 -17.10 -15.64
C LYS A 55 -18.41 -15.59 -15.87
N GLY A 56 -19.32 -15.18 -16.77
CA GLY A 56 -19.57 -13.78 -17.08
C GLY A 56 -18.72 -13.27 -18.22
N THR A 57 -18.90 -12.00 -18.57
CA THR A 57 -18.19 -11.31 -19.63
C THR A 57 -17.64 -9.96 -19.14
N ILE A 58 -16.52 -9.55 -19.73
CA ILE A 58 -15.95 -8.24 -19.55
C ILE A 58 -15.84 -7.62 -20.95
N GLU A 59 -16.49 -6.50 -21.15
CA GLU A 59 -16.57 -5.83 -22.44
C GLU A 59 -16.04 -4.41 -22.31
N MET A 60 -15.22 -3.99 -23.27
CA MET A 60 -14.73 -2.63 -23.40
C MET A 60 -15.31 -2.03 -24.69
N ALA A 61 -15.54 -0.72 -24.69
CA ALA A 61 -16.07 -0.05 -25.87
C ALA A 61 -15.09 -0.20 -27.06
N PRO A 62 -15.60 -0.42 -28.29
CA PRO A 62 -14.74 -0.57 -29.45
C PRO A 62 -13.85 0.65 -29.68
N GLY A 63 -12.56 0.40 -29.95
CA GLY A 63 -11.57 1.44 -30.22
C GLY A 63 -10.95 2.08 -28.99
N GLU A 64 -11.43 1.77 -27.78
CA GLU A 64 -10.81 2.24 -26.55
C GLU A 64 -9.50 1.46 -26.25
N ARG A 65 -8.49 2.19 -25.82
CA ARG A 65 -7.20 1.65 -25.45
C ARG A 65 -7.14 1.37 -23.94
N LEU A 66 -6.64 0.19 -23.58
CA LEU A 66 -6.37 -0.21 -22.20
C LEU A 66 -4.87 -0.18 -21.94
N SER A 67 -4.46 0.46 -20.87
CA SER A 67 -3.10 0.39 -20.35
C SER A 67 -3.08 -0.22 -18.96
N VAL A 68 -2.05 -1.01 -18.66
CA VAL A 68 -1.90 -1.73 -17.40
C VAL A 68 -0.50 -1.49 -16.85
N LEU A 69 -0.41 -1.19 -15.56
CA LEU A 69 0.85 -1.17 -14.84
C LEU A 69 1.33 -2.62 -14.64
N GLU A 70 2.29 -3.03 -15.45
CA GLU A 70 2.89 -4.37 -15.36
C GLU A 70 3.83 -4.44 -14.15
N GLN A 71 3.79 -5.56 -13.40
CA GLN A 71 4.64 -5.77 -12.22
C GLN A 71 6.01 -6.37 -12.57
N ASP A 72 6.16 -7.02 -13.73
CA ASP A 72 7.43 -7.56 -14.20
C ASP A 72 8.25 -6.50 -14.94
N HIS A 73 9.07 -5.79 -14.18
CA HIS A 73 9.95 -4.74 -14.71
C HIS A 73 11.25 -5.26 -15.33
N PHE A 74 11.57 -6.56 -15.21
CA PHE A 74 12.73 -7.18 -15.87
C PHE A 74 12.45 -7.60 -17.32
N LYS A 75 11.18 -7.66 -17.71
CA LYS A 75 10.74 -8.03 -19.07
C LYS A 75 11.34 -7.15 -20.17
N TYR A 76 11.72 -5.92 -19.82
CA TYR A 76 12.19 -4.89 -20.74
C TYR A 76 13.70 -4.61 -20.64
N ASP A 77 14.48 -5.45 -19.97
CA ASP A 77 15.91 -5.23 -19.72
C ASP A 77 16.76 -5.04 -20.98
N GLU A 78 16.33 -5.57 -22.13
CA GLU A 78 16.99 -5.44 -23.43
C GLU A 78 16.67 -4.13 -24.18
N TYR A 79 15.72 -3.34 -23.69
CA TYR A 79 15.29 -2.09 -24.33
C TYR A 79 15.82 -0.87 -23.60
N SER A 80 15.88 0.27 -24.31
CA SER A 80 16.19 1.55 -23.67
C SER A 80 15.01 2.00 -22.78
N VAL A 81 15.29 2.86 -21.80
CA VAL A 81 14.26 3.49 -20.95
C VAL A 81 13.22 4.20 -21.84
N MET A 82 13.67 5.00 -22.80
CA MET A 82 12.79 5.73 -23.73
C MET A 82 11.92 4.77 -24.55
N ASP A 83 12.53 3.76 -25.18
CA ASP A 83 11.79 2.76 -25.95
C ASP A 83 10.73 2.05 -25.10
N THR A 84 11.09 1.72 -23.85
CA THR A 84 10.16 1.06 -22.91
C THR A 84 8.92 1.90 -22.64
N VAL A 85 9.06 3.22 -22.46
CA VAL A 85 7.92 4.13 -22.29
C VAL A 85 7.08 4.20 -23.56
N LEU A 86 7.71 4.38 -24.73
CA LEU A 86 7.02 4.44 -26.03
C LEU A 86 6.21 3.16 -26.34
N MET A 87 6.67 1.99 -25.86
CA MET A 87 5.93 0.72 -25.95
C MET A 87 4.60 0.75 -25.20
N GLY A 88 4.36 1.71 -24.32
CA GLY A 88 3.05 1.94 -23.68
C GLY A 88 1.94 2.22 -24.69
N HIS A 89 2.28 2.75 -25.87
CA HIS A 89 1.37 2.91 -27.00
C HIS A 89 1.78 1.97 -28.16
N GLN A 90 1.39 0.71 -28.07
CA GLN A 90 1.81 -0.34 -29.03
C GLN A 90 1.60 0.02 -30.52
N PRO A 91 0.44 0.57 -30.96
CA PRO A 91 0.27 0.97 -32.34
C PRO A 91 1.28 2.02 -32.80
N LEU A 92 1.57 3.02 -31.95
CA LEU A 92 2.57 4.05 -32.24
C LEU A 92 3.98 3.45 -32.33
N TRP A 93 4.35 2.60 -31.36
CA TRP A 93 5.64 1.92 -31.33
C TRP A 93 5.87 1.05 -32.57
N GLN A 94 4.87 0.27 -32.96
CA GLN A 94 4.95 -0.55 -34.19
C GLN A 94 5.11 0.31 -35.43
N ASN A 95 4.36 1.41 -35.54
CA ASN A 95 4.49 2.37 -36.63
C ASN A 95 5.91 2.96 -36.70
N MET A 96 6.47 3.39 -35.55
CA MET A 96 7.84 3.92 -35.48
C MET A 96 8.87 2.90 -35.98
N LYS A 97 8.76 1.65 -35.52
CA LYS A 97 9.69 0.58 -35.93
C LYS A 97 9.53 0.20 -37.41
N GLU A 98 8.31 0.15 -37.94
CA GLU A 98 8.07 -0.11 -39.36
C GLU A 98 8.64 1.03 -40.24
N ARG A 99 8.49 2.29 -39.81
CA ARG A 99 9.09 3.46 -40.47
C ARG A 99 10.60 3.38 -40.47
N GLU A 100 11.25 3.06 -39.34
CA GLU A 100 12.70 2.88 -39.26
C GLU A 100 13.19 1.84 -40.28
N VAL A 101 12.55 0.68 -40.36
CA VAL A 101 12.90 -0.39 -41.29
C VAL A 101 12.68 0.06 -42.76
N LEU A 102 11.58 0.78 -43.00
CA LEU A 102 11.21 1.21 -44.34
C LEU A 102 12.18 2.28 -44.88
N TYR A 103 12.53 3.27 -44.03
CA TYR A 103 13.46 4.35 -44.42
C TYR A 103 14.93 3.92 -44.43
N ALA A 104 15.28 2.79 -43.81
CA ALA A 104 16.62 2.20 -43.88
C ALA A 104 16.89 1.44 -45.19
N LYS A 105 15.91 1.31 -46.11
CA LYS A 105 16.09 0.65 -47.41
C LYS A 105 16.87 1.56 -48.35
N ASP A 106 17.88 1.02 -49.03
CA ASP A 106 18.68 1.74 -50.02
C ASP A 106 17.87 2.12 -51.27
N GLU A 107 16.88 1.28 -51.64
CA GLU A 107 15.97 1.53 -52.78
C GLU A 107 14.53 1.32 -52.32
N MET A 108 13.69 2.33 -52.47
CA MET A 108 12.26 2.26 -52.21
C MET A 108 11.47 1.85 -53.45
N THR A 109 10.60 0.89 -53.35
CA THR A 109 9.61 0.54 -54.36
C THR A 109 8.41 1.48 -54.31
N GLU A 110 7.54 1.47 -55.34
CA GLU A 110 6.29 2.25 -55.34
C GLU A 110 5.36 1.83 -54.21
N ASP A 111 5.33 0.53 -53.88
CA ASP A 111 4.56 0.00 -52.73
C ASP A 111 5.14 0.48 -51.40
N ASP A 112 6.46 0.57 -51.26
CA ASP A 112 7.13 1.14 -50.08
C ASP A 112 6.77 2.62 -49.91
N GLY A 113 6.68 3.38 -51.01
CA GLY A 113 6.28 4.79 -51.01
C GLY A 113 4.83 4.98 -50.52
N ASN A 114 3.91 4.14 -51.00
CA ASN A 114 2.52 4.16 -50.54
C ASN A 114 2.41 3.78 -49.05
N ARG A 115 3.15 2.75 -48.63
CA ARG A 115 3.16 2.32 -47.22
C ARG A 115 3.77 3.40 -46.31
N ALA A 116 4.82 4.10 -46.75
CA ALA A 116 5.39 5.22 -46.03
C ALA A 116 4.36 6.34 -45.78
N ALA A 117 3.58 6.69 -46.82
CA ALA A 117 2.55 7.70 -46.71
C ALA A 117 1.43 7.30 -45.69
N GLU A 118 0.99 6.03 -45.71
CA GLU A 118 0.03 5.51 -44.72
C GLU A 118 0.59 5.60 -43.29
N LEU A 119 1.85 5.21 -43.12
CA LEU A 119 2.51 5.25 -41.81
C LEU A 119 2.67 6.68 -41.30
N GLU A 120 3.00 7.65 -42.16
CA GLU A 120 3.10 9.07 -41.81
C GLU A 120 1.74 9.63 -41.36
N MET A 121 0.66 9.29 -42.07
CA MET A 121 -0.69 9.71 -41.65
C MET A 121 -1.06 9.14 -40.29
N ALA A 122 -0.89 7.84 -40.11
CA ALA A 122 -1.18 7.17 -38.82
C ALA A 122 -0.29 7.69 -37.69
N PHE A 123 0.99 8.00 -37.97
CA PHE A 123 1.91 8.59 -36.98
C PHE A 123 1.46 9.98 -36.53
N ALA A 124 1.01 10.82 -37.49
CA ALA A 124 0.48 12.15 -37.17
C ALA A 124 -0.83 12.07 -36.37
N GLU A 125 -1.74 11.13 -36.70
CA GLU A 125 -3.00 10.90 -35.96
C GLU A 125 -2.74 10.45 -34.52
N MET A 126 -1.66 9.72 -34.26
CA MET A 126 -1.25 9.26 -32.92
C MET A 126 -0.35 10.26 -32.17
N ASN A 127 -0.22 11.52 -32.64
CA ASN A 127 0.69 12.54 -32.08
C ASN A 127 2.16 12.09 -32.00
N GLY A 128 2.61 11.26 -32.95
CA GLY A 128 3.93 10.64 -32.92
C GLY A 128 5.10 11.62 -32.86
N TRP A 129 4.94 12.85 -33.40
CA TRP A 129 5.96 13.90 -33.37
C TRP A 129 6.27 14.41 -31.94
N GLU A 130 5.32 14.33 -31.00
CA GLU A 130 5.48 14.78 -29.63
C GLU A 130 5.78 13.61 -28.67
N ALA A 131 5.74 12.37 -29.16
CA ALA A 131 5.82 11.16 -28.36
C ALA A 131 7.07 11.08 -27.48
N GLU A 132 8.26 11.35 -28.02
CA GLU A 132 9.51 11.34 -27.26
C GLU A 132 9.55 12.46 -26.21
N SER A 133 9.00 13.63 -26.54
CA SER A 133 8.95 14.76 -25.60
C SER A 133 8.00 14.47 -24.44
N GLU A 134 6.82 13.88 -24.72
CA GLU A 134 5.87 13.45 -23.71
C GLU A 134 6.47 12.36 -22.80
N ALA A 135 7.11 11.35 -23.40
CA ALA A 135 7.79 10.29 -22.65
C ALA A 135 8.90 10.84 -21.75
N ALA A 136 9.72 11.76 -22.26
CA ALA A 136 10.78 12.41 -21.49
C ALA A 136 10.22 13.23 -20.32
N GLN A 137 9.11 13.95 -20.53
CA GLN A 137 8.45 14.71 -19.48
C GLN A 137 7.86 13.82 -18.38
N LEU A 138 7.21 12.71 -18.76
CA LEU A 138 6.72 11.71 -17.80
C LEU A 138 7.85 11.12 -16.96
N LEU A 139 8.97 10.76 -17.61
CA LEU A 139 10.15 10.23 -16.93
C LEU A 139 10.74 11.23 -15.93
N GLN A 140 10.88 12.50 -16.32
CA GLN A 140 11.39 13.56 -15.43
C GLN A 140 10.46 13.78 -14.24
N ASN A 141 9.16 13.86 -14.47
CA ASN A 141 8.16 14.03 -13.41
C ASN A 141 8.13 12.87 -12.43
N LEU A 142 8.43 11.65 -12.90
CA LEU A 142 8.59 10.46 -12.07
C LEU A 142 10.00 10.32 -11.47
N GLY A 143 10.86 11.35 -11.60
CA GLY A 143 12.17 11.38 -10.97
C GLY A 143 13.23 10.50 -11.65
N VAL A 144 13.05 10.16 -12.94
CA VAL A 144 14.09 9.49 -13.76
C VAL A 144 14.91 10.56 -14.47
N PRO A 145 16.21 10.74 -14.16
CA PRO A 145 17.04 11.80 -14.72
C PRO A 145 17.22 11.67 -16.25
N GLU A 146 17.29 12.79 -16.96
CA GLU A 146 17.44 12.85 -18.41
C GLU A 146 18.65 12.03 -18.92
N GLY A 147 19.75 12.01 -18.18
CA GLY A 147 20.95 11.22 -18.51
C GLY A 147 20.74 9.71 -18.51
N GLN A 148 19.58 9.22 -18.04
CA GLN A 148 19.22 7.80 -18.01
C GLN A 148 18.23 7.41 -19.11
N HIS A 149 17.57 8.35 -19.78
CA HIS A 149 16.50 8.09 -20.74
C HIS A 149 16.91 7.18 -21.91
N TYR A 150 18.18 7.22 -22.31
CA TYR A 150 18.70 6.41 -23.42
C TYR A 150 19.56 5.23 -22.98
N LYS A 151 19.70 4.99 -21.65
CA LYS A 151 20.33 3.77 -21.13
C LYS A 151 19.40 2.57 -21.29
N GLN A 152 19.99 1.38 -21.26
CA GLN A 152 19.19 0.15 -21.21
C GLN A 152 18.53 -0.01 -19.84
N MET A 153 17.35 -0.61 -19.81
CA MET A 153 16.64 -0.91 -18.56
C MET A 153 17.47 -1.76 -17.61
N ALA A 154 18.33 -2.65 -18.12
CA ALA A 154 19.26 -3.45 -17.31
C ALA A 154 20.30 -2.59 -16.54
N GLU A 155 20.59 -1.37 -16.98
CA GLU A 155 21.64 -0.50 -16.42
C GLU A 155 21.12 0.44 -15.32
N ILE A 156 19.82 0.56 -15.15
CA ILE A 156 19.19 1.41 -14.13
C ILE A 156 18.78 0.60 -12.88
N SER A 157 18.59 1.29 -11.78
CA SER A 157 18.20 0.67 -10.50
C SER A 157 16.77 0.12 -10.56
N ASN A 158 16.46 -0.85 -9.69
CA ASN A 158 15.10 -1.43 -9.62
C ASN A 158 14.03 -0.37 -9.33
N ASN A 159 14.31 0.62 -8.47
CA ASN A 159 13.36 1.70 -8.19
C ASN A 159 13.10 2.56 -9.43
N GLU A 160 14.14 2.84 -10.22
CA GLU A 160 13.96 3.56 -11.49
C GLU A 160 13.18 2.73 -12.51
N LYS A 161 13.40 1.41 -12.56
CA LYS A 161 12.59 0.51 -13.42
C LYS A 161 11.10 0.60 -13.10
N VAL A 162 10.72 0.61 -11.83
CA VAL A 162 9.31 0.77 -11.41
C VAL A 162 8.73 2.10 -11.91
N ARG A 163 9.49 3.20 -11.80
CA ARG A 163 9.10 4.52 -12.29
C ARG A 163 8.95 4.55 -13.82
N VAL A 164 9.84 3.88 -14.55
CA VAL A 164 9.74 3.73 -16.02
C VAL A 164 8.50 2.92 -16.41
N MET A 165 8.19 1.84 -15.68
CA MET A 165 6.97 1.06 -15.93
C MET A 165 5.70 1.87 -15.68
N LEU A 166 5.71 2.74 -14.68
CA LEU A 166 4.61 3.67 -14.43
C LEU A 166 4.50 4.69 -15.58
N ALA A 167 5.63 5.30 -16.02
CA ALA A 167 5.65 6.18 -17.19
C ALA A 167 5.06 5.50 -18.43
N LYS A 168 5.46 4.24 -18.69
CA LYS A 168 4.94 3.41 -19.78
C LYS A 168 3.41 3.24 -19.67
N ALA A 169 2.89 2.98 -18.47
CA ALA A 169 1.45 2.80 -18.27
C ALA A 169 0.65 4.09 -18.51
N LEU A 170 1.22 5.25 -18.16
CA LEU A 170 0.59 6.57 -18.31
C LEU A 170 0.71 7.12 -19.74
N PHE A 171 1.69 6.65 -20.53
CA PHE A 171 2.06 7.21 -21.82
C PHE A 171 0.95 7.14 -22.86
N GLY A 172 0.82 8.24 -23.61
CA GLY A 172 -0.09 8.35 -24.76
C GLY A 172 -1.57 8.36 -24.39
N HIS A 173 -1.94 8.77 -23.18
CA HIS A 173 -3.33 9.00 -22.71
C HIS A 173 -4.30 7.83 -22.99
N PRO A 174 -4.12 6.65 -22.35
CA PRO A 174 -5.02 5.51 -22.53
C PRO A 174 -6.45 5.84 -22.06
N ASP A 175 -7.49 5.35 -22.78
CA ASP A 175 -8.89 5.56 -22.39
C ASP A 175 -9.24 4.87 -21.06
N ASN A 176 -8.59 3.74 -20.80
CA ASN A 176 -8.75 2.96 -19.57
C ASN A 176 -7.37 2.62 -19.01
N LEU A 177 -7.16 2.89 -17.72
CA LEU A 177 -5.90 2.72 -17.02
C LEU A 177 -6.07 1.81 -15.80
N LEU A 178 -5.29 0.74 -15.70
CA LEU A 178 -5.28 -0.18 -14.57
C LEU A 178 -3.96 -0.06 -13.82
N LEU A 179 -4.03 0.35 -12.56
CA LEU A 179 -2.88 0.53 -11.68
C LEU A 179 -2.98 -0.41 -10.48
N ASP A 180 -2.04 -1.34 -10.33
CA ASP A 180 -1.93 -2.22 -9.16
C ASP A 180 -0.73 -1.78 -8.32
N GLU A 181 -1.01 -1.18 -7.14
CA GLU A 181 -0.03 -0.65 -6.18
C GLU A 181 0.95 0.37 -6.79
N PRO A 182 0.48 1.44 -7.47
CA PRO A 182 1.35 2.37 -8.19
C PRO A 182 2.23 3.24 -7.28
N THR A 183 1.93 3.32 -6.00
CA THR A 183 2.68 4.11 -5.00
C THR A 183 3.86 3.36 -4.38
N ASN A 184 3.96 2.05 -4.60
CA ASN A 184 5.06 1.26 -4.05
C ASN A 184 6.40 1.72 -4.64
N ASP A 185 7.41 1.81 -3.79
CA ASP A 185 8.79 2.20 -4.15
C ASP A 185 8.93 3.64 -4.72
N LEU A 186 7.87 4.48 -4.61
CA LEU A 186 7.94 5.90 -4.93
C LEU A 186 8.27 6.72 -3.66
N ASP A 187 8.98 7.83 -3.85
CA ASP A 187 9.12 8.84 -2.80
C ASP A 187 7.87 9.73 -2.72
N LEU A 188 7.74 10.45 -1.62
CA LEU A 188 6.57 11.27 -1.33
C LEU A 188 6.29 12.35 -2.37
N ASP A 189 7.34 12.97 -2.92
CA ASP A 189 7.20 14.01 -3.95
C ASP A 189 6.65 13.42 -5.25
N THR A 190 7.12 12.22 -5.62
CA THR A 190 6.62 11.47 -6.79
C THR A 190 5.16 11.00 -6.59
N VAL A 191 4.80 10.56 -5.37
CA VAL A 191 3.41 10.19 -5.05
C VAL A 191 2.50 11.40 -5.17
N GLN A 192 2.87 12.55 -4.63
CA GLN A 192 2.10 13.80 -4.74
C GLN A 192 1.91 14.22 -6.20
N TRP A 193 2.96 14.15 -7.02
CA TRP A 193 2.83 14.42 -8.44
C TRP A 193 1.85 13.45 -9.12
N LEU A 194 1.90 12.16 -8.77
CA LEU A 194 0.99 11.15 -9.33
C LEU A 194 -0.47 11.41 -8.92
N GLU A 195 -0.72 11.85 -7.69
CA GLU A 195 -2.04 12.26 -7.22
C GLU A 195 -2.60 13.42 -8.05
N GLU A 196 -1.79 14.47 -8.24
CA GLU A 196 -2.17 15.64 -9.06
C GLU A 196 -2.40 15.23 -10.53
N TYR A 197 -1.53 14.38 -11.09
CA TYR A 197 -1.67 13.91 -12.46
C TYR A 197 -2.96 13.11 -12.66
N LEU A 198 -3.21 12.11 -11.81
CA LEU A 198 -4.41 11.27 -11.91
C LEU A 198 -5.69 12.07 -11.70
N SER A 199 -5.72 13.01 -10.75
CA SER A 199 -6.90 13.82 -10.45
C SER A 199 -7.33 14.72 -11.61
N ASN A 200 -6.42 15.01 -12.54
CA ASN A 200 -6.69 15.81 -13.74
C ASN A 200 -7.05 14.94 -14.98
N LEU A 201 -7.06 13.61 -14.84
CA LEU A 201 -7.40 12.73 -15.95
C LEU A 201 -8.92 12.65 -16.18
N GLU A 202 -9.31 12.67 -17.44
CA GLU A 202 -10.69 12.46 -17.89
C GLU A 202 -10.96 10.99 -18.28
N GLN A 203 -9.97 10.14 -18.18
CA GLN A 203 -10.03 8.72 -18.52
C GLN A 203 -10.73 7.91 -17.43
N CYS A 204 -10.92 6.61 -17.70
CA CYS A 204 -11.37 5.65 -16.70
C CYS A 204 -10.16 5.04 -16.01
N VAL A 205 -9.98 5.26 -14.72
CA VAL A 205 -8.86 4.72 -13.95
C VAL A 205 -9.36 3.74 -12.89
N LEU A 206 -8.77 2.55 -12.85
CA LEU A 206 -8.96 1.59 -11.77
C LEU A 206 -7.64 1.44 -11.02
N VAL A 207 -7.65 1.74 -9.73
CA VAL A 207 -6.44 1.72 -8.91
C VAL A 207 -6.63 0.83 -7.68
N VAL A 208 -5.69 -0.06 -7.46
CA VAL A 208 -5.51 -0.79 -6.20
C VAL A 208 -4.35 -0.14 -5.46
N SER A 209 -4.55 0.26 -4.22
CA SER A 209 -3.47 0.75 -3.36
C SER A 209 -3.73 0.42 -1.89
N HIS A 210 -2.65 0.30 -1.13
CA HIS A 210 -2.66 0.22 0.32
C HIS A 210 -2.38 1.58 0.98
N ASP A 211 -2.14 2.62 0.19
CA ASP A 211 -2.01 3.99 0.66
C ASP A 211 -3.40 4.65 0.74
N ARG A 212 -3.83 4.97 1.96
CA ARG A 212 -5.14 5.57 2.23
C ARG A 212 -5.21 7.02 1.77
N HIS A 213 -4.13 7.79 1.96
CA HIS A 213 -4.08 9.18 1.53
C HIS A 213 -4.21 9.26 0.01
N PHE A 214 -3.42 8.44 -0.69
CA PHE A 214 -3.49 8.34 -2.14
C PHE A 214 -4.91 7.97 -2.63
N LEU A 215 -5.53 6.94 -2.04
CA LEU A 215 -6.90 6.57 -2.41
C LEU A 215 -7.91 7.68 -2.13
N ASP A 216 -7.73 8.42 -1.03
CA ASP A 216 -8.61 9.55 -0.69
C ASP A 216 -8.43 10.74 -1.64
N ALA A 217 -7.18 11.03 -2.01
CA ALA A 217 -6.85 12.12 -2.91
C ALA A 217 -7.37 11.89 -4.34
N VAL A 218 -7.25 10.65 -4.87
CA VAL A 218 -7.54 10.40 -6.29
C VAL A 218 -8.92 9.79 -6.54
N SER A 219 -9.48 8.97 -5.62
CA SER A 219 -10.68 8.19 -5.93
C SER A 219 -11.95 9.02 -5.93
N THR A 220 -12.72 8.93 -7.01
CA THR A 220 -14.10 9.47 -7.09
C THR A 220 -15.14 8.44 -6.65
N GLN A 221 -14.80 7.15 -6.80
CA GLN A 221 -15.64 6.02 -6.42
C GLN A 221 -14.80 4.91 -5.79
N THR A 222 -15.40 4.13 -4.90
CA THR A 222 -14.73 3.03 -4.19
C THR A 222 -15.38 1.71 -4.54
N VAL A 223 -14.56 0.74 -4.99
CA VAL A 223 -14.97 -0.65 -5.27
C VAL A 223 -14.53 -1.52 -4.11
N ASP A 224 -15.47 -1.99 -3.34
CA ASP A 224 -15.25 -2.80 -2.15
C ASP A 224 -15.41 -4.29 -2.44
N ILE A 225 -14.34 -5.07 -2.22
CA ILE A 225 -14.34 -6.53 -2.34
C ILE A 225 -14.39 -7.14 -0.94
N ASP A 226 -15.61 -7.50 -0.50
CA ASP A 226 -15.82 -8.14 0.80
C ASP A 226 -16.98 -9.14 0.73
N PHE A 227 -17.05 -10.08 1.68
CA PHE A 227 -18.09 -11.13 1.76
C PHE A 227 -18.26 -11.98 0.48
N GLY A 228 -17.21 -12.08 -0.36
CA GLY A 228 -17.29 -12.76 -1.66
C GLY A 228 -18.15 -12.01 -2.70
N LYS A 229 -18.35 -10.72 -2.51
CA LYS A 229 -19.06 -9.80 -3.40
C LYS A 229 -18.16 -8.63 -3.75
N VAL A 230 -18.49 -7.97 -4.84
CA VAL A 230 -17.88 -6.72 -5.26
C VAL A 230 -18.97 -5.67 -5.33
N THR A 231 -18.80 -4.60 -4.56
CA THR A 231 -19.82 -3.54 -4.44
C THR A 231 -19.20 -2.18 -4.77
N LEU A 232 -19.90 -1.38 -5.55
CA LEU A 232 -19.49 -0.03 -5.92
C LEU A 232 -20.14 0.99 -4.97
N PHE A 233 -19.33 1.89 -4.44
CA PHE A 233 -19.75 3.02 -3.61
C PHE A 233 -19.35 4.33 -4.27
N SER A 234 -20.21 5.32 -4.21
CA SER A 234 -19.88 6.69 -4.62
C SER A 234 -19.09 7.39 -3.50
N GLY A 235 -18.00 8.03 -3.85
CA GLY A 235 -17.10 8.72 -2.92
C GLY A 235 -15.77 8.01 -2.74
N ASN A 236 -14.86 8.71 -2.07
CA ASN A 236 -13.49 8.26 -1.80
C ASN A 236 -13.42 7.22 -0.65
N TYR A 237 -12.20 6.84 -0.29
CA TYR A 237 -11.94 5.84 0.75
C TYR A 237 -12.49 6.26 2.14
N SER A 238 -12.28 7.49 2.56
CA SER A 238 -12.75 7.99 3.86
C SER A 238 -14.27 7.98 3.95
N PHE A 239 -14.98 8.44 2.91
CA PHE A 239 -16.44 8.38 2.87
C PHE A 239 -16.96 6.94 2.93
N TRP A 240 -16.36 6.03 2.16
CA TRP A 240 -16.69 4.61 2.23
C TRP A 240 -16.44 4.05 3.64
N TYR A 241 -15.27 4.37 4.25
CA TYR A 241 -14.91 3.87 5.57
C TYR A 241 -15.92 4.30 6.65
N GLU A 242 -16.25 5.59 6.72
CA GLU A 242 -17.24 6.11 7.68
C GLU A 242 -18.61 5.47 7.46
N SER A 243 -19.06 5.37 6.22
CA SER A 243 -20.33 4.76 5.85
C SER A 243 -20.37 3.28 6.23
N SER A 244 -19.30 2.54 5.98
CA SER A 244 -19.19 1.11 6.33
C SER A 244 -19.19 0.88 7.83
N GLN A 245 -18.47 1.71 8.61
CA GLN A 245 -18.46 1.66 10.07
C GLN A 245 -19.85 1.97 10.66
N LEU A 246 -20.55 2.95 10.12
CA LEU A 246 -21.91 3.27 10.53
C LEU A 246 -22.86 2.11 10.25
N ALA A 247 -22.80 1.52 9.06
CA ALA A 247 -23.61 0.36 8.68
C ALA A 247 -23.35 -0.85 9.60
N LEU A 248 -22.08 -1.14 9.90
CA LEU A 248 -21.71 -2.22 10.84
C LEU A 248 -22.26 -1.98 12.26
N ARG A 249 -22.15 -0.75 12.78
CA ARG A 249 -22.72 -0.40 14.10
C ARG A 249 -24.23 -0.55 14.12
N GLN A 250 -24.92 -0.11 13.07
CA GLN A 250 -26.38 -0.26 12.95
C GLN A 250 -26.78 -1.74 12.92
N GLN A 251 -26.06 -2.56 12.15
CA GLN A 251 -26.31 -3.99 12.05
C GLN A 251 -26.07 -4.72 13.37
N GLN A 252 -24.98 -4.39 14.07
CA GLN A 252 -24.72 -4.92 15.43
C GLN A 252 -25.82 -4.55 16.42
N ASN A 253 -26.26 -3.29 16.41
CA ASN A 253 -27.35 -2.83 17.28
C ASN A 253 -28.69 -3.53 16.96
N GLN A 254 -28.98 -3.76 15.68
CA GLN A 254 -30.17 -4.51 15.28
C GLN A 254 -30.10 -5.97 15.74
N LYS A 255 -28.93 -6.60 15.62
CA LYS A 255 -28.70 -7.97 16.12
C LYS A 255 -28.90 -8.06 17.62
N LEU A 256 -28.30 -7.16 18.40
CA LEU A 256 -28.46 -7.13 19.86
C LEU A 256 -29.94 -6.98 20.26
N LYS A 257 -30.66 -6.06 19.63
CA LYS A 257 -32.11 -5.88 19.85
C LYS A 257 -32.93 -7.12 19.47
N ALA A 258 -32.56 -7.79 18.37
CA ALA A 258 -33.22 -9.02 17.94
C ALA A 258 -32.95 -10.18 18.92
N GLU A 259 -31.71 -10.32 19.41
CA GLU A 259 -31.33 -11.33 20.41
C GLU A 259 -32.03 -11.09 21.77
N GLU A 260 -32.10 -9.85 22.24
CA GLU A 260 -32.85 -9.49 23.45
C GLU A 260 -34.33 -9.82 23.29
N LYS A 261 -34.94 -9.46 22.16
CA LYS A 261 -36.33 -9.78 21.88
C LYS A 261 -36.56 -11.28 21.80
N ARG A 262 -35.63 -12.02 21.21
CA ARG A 262 -35.66 -13.48 21.16
C ARG A 262 -35.65 -14.07 22.56
N LYS A 263 -34.70 -13.64 23.42
CA LYS A 263 -34.63 -14.08 24.83
C LYS A 263 -35.94 -13.81 25.59
N GLN A 264 -36.51 -12.61 25.46
CA GLN A 264 -37.78 -12.25 26.09
C GLN A 264 -38.93 -13.14 25.62
N LEU A 265 -39.01 -13.44 24.31
CA LEU A 265 -40.04 -14.33 23.78
C LEU A 265 -39.84 -15.78 24.25
N GLU A 266 -38.63 -16.30 24.28
CA GLU A 266 -38.27 -17.65 24.74
C GLU A 266 -38.59 -17.79 26.25
N GLU A 267 -38.22 -16.81 27.08
CA GLU A 267 -38.57 -16.81 28.52
C GLU A 267 -40.08 -16.79 28.75
N PHE A 268 -40.80 -15.97 28.01
CA PHE A 268 -42.27 -15.94 28.13
C PHE A 268 -42.89 -17.27 27.70
N ILE A 269 -42.45 -17.86 26.61
CA ILE A 269 -42.94 -19.16 26.14
C ILE A 269 -42.62 -20.23 27.17
N ARG A 270 -41.41 -20.26 27.71
CA ARG A 270 -41.00 -21.23 28.77
C ARG A 270 -41.86 -21.10 30.05
N ARG A 271 -42.10 -19.84 30.50
CA ARG A 271 -42.84 -19.56 31.73
C ARG A 271 -44.34 -19.91 31.61
N PHE A 272 -44.94 -19.77 30.42
CA PHE A 272 -46.39 -19.91 30.23
C PHE A 272 -46.78 -21.05 29.29
N SER A 273 -45.85 -21.94 28.93
CA SER A 273 -46.12 -23.07 28.03
C SER A 273 -47.21 -24.03 28.50
N ALA A 274 -47.34 -24.25 29.82
CA ALA A 274 -48.31 -25.13 30.41
C ALA A 274 -49.63 -24.42 30.88
N ASN A 275 -49.74 -23.09 30.68
CA ASN A 275 -50.89 -22.31 31.14
C ASN A 275 -51.98 -22.20 30.08
N VAL A 276 -53.11 -22.90 30.28
CA VAL A 276 -54.25 -22.94 29.36
C VAL A 276 -54.82 -21.56 29.08
N ALA A 277 -54.92 -20.68 30.10
CA ALA A 277 -55.48 -19.33 29.98
C ALA A 277 -54.60 -18.41 29.10
N LYS A 278 -53.31 -18.70 28.94
CA LYS A 278 -52.36 -17.94 28.11
C LYS A 278 -51.95 -18.63 26.81
N SER A 279 -52.61 -19.75 26.46
CA SER A 279 -52.32 -20.56 25.27
C SER A 279 -52.30 -19.74 23.98
N LYS A 280 -53.32 -18.88 23.76
CA LYS A 280 -53.38 -18.00 22.56
C LYS A 280 -52.19 -17.01 22.50
N GLN A 281 -51.80 -16.45 23.65
CA GLN A 281 -50.66 -15.52 23.72
C GLN A 281 -49.32 -16.24 23.46
N THR A 282 -49.16 -17.45 24.00
CA THR A 282 -47.97 -18.29 23.80
C THR A 282 -47.83 -18.70 22.34
N THR A 283 -48.96 -19.08 21.67
CA THR A 283 -48.97 -19.41 20.25
C THR A 283 -48.62 -18.21 19.38
N SER A 284 -49.18 -17.03 19.68
CA SER A 284 -48.83 -15.79 19.00
C SER A 284 -47.35 -15.44 19.11
N ARG A 285 -46.76 -15.62 20.31
CA ARG A 285 -45.36 -15.33 20.53
C ARG A 285 -44.43 -16.39 19.93
N LYS A 286 -44.81 -17.65 19.83
CA LYS A 286 -44.13 -18.66 19.00
C LYS A 286 -44.05 -18.27 17.55
N LYS A 287 -45.17 -17.82 16.97
CA LYS A 287 -45.19 -17.30 15.58
C LYS A 287 -44.31 -16.05 15.41
N MET A 288 -44.22 -15.18 16.44
CA MET A 288 -43.31 -14.04 16.42
C MET A 288 -41.85 -14.50 16.47
N LEU A 289 -41.55 -15.51 17.28
CA LEU A 289 -40.20 -16.11 17.37
C LEU A 289 -39.77 -16.74 16.05
N GLU A 290 -40.66 -17.49 15.40
CA GLU A 290 -40.43 -18.09 14.07
C GLU A 290 -40.21 -17.05 12.96
N LYS A 291 -40.86 -15.88 13.07
CA LYS A 291 -40.70 -14.73 12.13
C LYS A 291 -39.49 -13.85 12.44
N LEU A 292 -38.88 -14.02 13.64
CA LEU A 292 -37.69 -13.28 14.01
C LEU A 292 -36.48 -13.91 13.34
N ASN A 293 -36.25 -13.56 12.07
CA ASN A 293 -34.99 -13.87 11.39
C ASN A 293 -33.90 -13.06 12.10
N VAL A 294 -33.11 -13.73 12.90
CA VAL A 294 -31.79 -13.23 13.28
C VAL A 294 -30.94 -13.50 12.04
N GLU A 295 -30.82 -12.53 11.15
CA GLU A 295 -29.87 -12.62 10.04
C GLU A 295 -28.48 -12.90 10.67
N GLU A 296 -27.91 -14.04 10.33
CA GLU A 296 -26.51 -14.30 10.62
C GLU A 296 -25.70 -13.25 9.87
N ILE A 297 -25.09 -12.33 10.62
CA ILE A 297 -24.14 -11.40 10.03
C ILE A 297 -22.99 -12.24 9.48
N THR A 298 -22.89 -12.32 8.17
CA THR A 298 -21.73 -12.95 7.52
C THR A 298 -20.50 -12.19 8.00
N PRO A 299 -19.51 -12.84 8.64
CA PRO A 299 -18.35 -12.12 9.13
C PRO A 299 -17.58 -11.54 7.95
N SER A 300 -17.18 -10.25 8.06
CA SER A 300 -16.32 -9.62 7.07
C SER A 300 -15.02 -10.43 6.88
N THR A 301 -14.52 -10.46 5.67
CA THR A 301 -13.20 -11.04 5.36
C THR A 301 -12.08 -10.17 5.93
N ARG A 302 -12.37 -8.89 6.23
CA ARG A 302 -11.43 -7.98 6.87
C ARG A 302 -11.18 -8.35 8.31
N LYS A 303 -9.92 -8.50 8.64
CA LYS A 303 -9.48 -8.83 10.00
C LYS A 303 -8.40 -7.85 10.40
N TYR A 304 -8.58 -7.25 11.57
CA TYR A 304 -7.61 -6.34 12.14
C TYR A 304 -6.71 -7.11 13.10
N PRO A 305 -5.38 -7.08 12.95
CA PRO A 305 -4.49 -7.70 13.92
C PRO A 305 -4.58 -6.99 15.26
N GLY A 306 -4.47 -7.77 16.34
CA GLY A 306 -4.49 -7.25 17.71
C GLY A 306 -3.12 -6.72 18.13
N ILE A 307 -2.69 -5.60 17.53
CA ILE A 307 -1.41 -4.96 17.84
C ILE A 307 -1.56 -4.15 19.12
N ILE A 308 -0.73 -4.43 20.13
CA ILE A 308 -0.72 -3.72 21.42
C ILE A 308 0.73 -3.62 21.90
N PHE A 309 1.31 -2.42 21.84
CA PHE A 309 2.60 -2.15 22.46
C PHE A 309 2.42 -1.74 23.90
N SER A 310 3.14 -2.40 24.79
CA SER A 310 3.24 -2.09 26.22
C SER A 310 4.69 -1.81 26.59
N MET A 311 4.89 -1.10 27.67
CA MET A 311 6.22 -0.78 28.20
C MET A 311 6.40 -1.48 29.54
N GLU A 312 7.53 -2.14 29.76
CA GLU A 312 7.89 -2.67 31.07
C GLU A 312 8.23 -1.54 32.05
N ARG A 313 8.86 -0.46 31.53
CA ARG A 313 9.31 0.70 32.29
C ARG A 313 9.04 2.00 31.56
N GLU A 314 8.59 3.04 32.25
CA GLU A 314 8.51 4.38 31.67
C GLU A 314 9.89 4.93 31.30
N PRO A 315 10.01 5.63 30.15
CA PRO A 315 11.25 6.28 29.76
C PRO A 315 11.57 7.47 30.70
N GLY A 316 12.86 7.72 30.90
CA GLY A 316 13.36 8.91 31.59
C GLY A 316 13.16 10.18 30.76
N THR A 317 13.75 11.29 31.18
CA THR A 317 13.65 12.59 30.47
C THR A 317 14.53 12.66 29.23
N GLN A 318 15.74 12.14 29.30
CA GLN A 318 16.67 12.05 28.16
C GLN A 318 16.50 10.70 27.46
N ILE A 319 16.14 10.74 26.20
CA ILE A 319 15.91 9.52 25.40
C ILE A 319 17.12 9.20 24.53
N LEU A 320 17.45 10.10 23.62
CA LEU A 320 18.55 9.95 22.68
C LEU A 320 19.16 11.33 22.41
N GLU A 321 20.48 11.40 22.44
CA GLU A 321 21.29 12.56 22.05
C GLU A 321 22.21 12.15 20.92
N VAL A 322 22.23 12.92 19.84
CA VAL A 322 23.05 12.69 18.65
C VAL A 322 23.84 13.96 18.33
N GLU A 323 25.16 13.85 18.19
CA GLU A 323 26.05 14.98 17.95
C GLU A 323 27.01 14.68 16.78
N GLY A 324 26.97 15.54 15.75
CA GLY A 324 27.91 15.56 14.63
C GLY A 324 27.93 14.25 13.82
N LEU A 325 26.79 13.52 13.77
CA LEU A 325 26.76 12.20 13.14
C LEU A 325 26.89 12.32 11.63
N LYS A 326 27.72 11.43 11.04
CA LYS A 326 27.98 11.34 9.61
C LYS A 326 27.91 9.89 9.14
N ALA A 327 27.32 9.67 7.98
CA ALA A 327 27.33 8.39 7.29
C ALA A 327 27.50 8.56 5.78
N THR A 328 28.21 7.60 5.17
CA THR A 328 28.37 7.48 3.72
C THR A 328 27.91 6.09 3.27
N ASP A 329 27.47 5.99 2.02
CA ASP A 329 27.17 4.69 1.40
C ASP A 329 28.48 3.96 1.01
N ALA A 330 28.37 2.72 0.55
CA ALA A 330 29.50 1.89 0.13
C ALA A 330 30.27 2.47 -1.07
N ASP A 331 29.63 3.25 -1.91
CA ASP A 331 30.21 3.96 -3.06
C ASP A 331 30.87 5.31 -2.70
N GLY A 332 30.82 5.71 -1.42
CA GLY A 332 31.36 6.97 -0.92
C GLY A 332 30.40 8.15 -0.98
N THR A 333 29.16 7.96 -1.44
CA THR A 333 28.13 9.01 -1.45
C THR A 333 27.75 9.39 -0.01
N ILE A 334 27.72 10.69 0.29
CA ILE A 334 27.32 11.19 1.60
C ILE A 334 25.80 10.98 1.76
N LEU A 335 25.42 10.18 2.74
CA LEU A 335 24.01 9.98 3.11
C LEU A 335 23.50 11.14 3.97
N PHE A 336 24.29 11.52 4.97
CA PHE A 336 24.09 12.70 5.80
C PHE A 336 25.40 13.12 6.46
N ASP A 337 25.52 14.40 6.81
CA ASP A 337 26.68 14.96 7.48
C ASP A 337 26.23 15.94 8.59
N ASN A 338 26.99 16.00 9.67
CA ASN A 338 26.77 16.89 10.80
C ASN A 338 25.35 16.88 11.37
N VAL A 339 24.78 15.67 11.55
CA VAL A 339 23.44 15.46 12.11
C VAL A 339 23.47 15.66 13.62
N ASN A 340 22.65 16.59 14.11
CA ASN A 340 22.54 16.92 15.53
C ASN A 340 21.06 16.99 15.92
N PHE A 341 20.65 16.25 16.94
CA PHE A 341 19.32 16.32 17.54
C PHE A 341 19.28 15.65 18.91
N THR A 342 18.29 16.03 19.71
CA THR A 342 17.99 15.40 21.00
C THR A 342 16.52 14.98 21.02
N ILE A 343 16.21 13.76 21.42
CA ILE A 343 14.85 13.24 21.57
C ILE A 343 14.45 13.33 23.03
N GLU A 344 13.29 13.93 23.29
CA GLU A 344 12.69 14.08 24.61
C GLU A 344 11.59 13.04 24.88
N LYS A 345 11.22 12.88 26.15
CA LYS A 345 10.19 11.91 26.57
C LYS A 345 8.86 12.13 25.85
N GLY A 346 8.34 11.05 25.29
CA GLY A 346 7.02 10.99 24.66
C GLY A 346 6.97 11.48 23.22
N GLN A 347 8.07 12.01 22.67
CA GLN A 347 8.12 12.46 21.28
C GLN A 347 8.01 11.27 20.31
N LYS A 348 7.25 11.50 19.24
CA LYS A 348 7.09 10.61 18.09
C LYS A 348 7.67 11.32 16.87
N THR A 349 8.89 10.95 16.54
CA THR A 349 9.68 11.66 15.53
C THR A 349 9.76 10.86 14.24
N VAL A 350 9.33 11.47 13.14
CA VAL A 350 9.56 10.93 11.79
C VAL A 350 10.88 11.46 11.26
N PHE A 351 11.65 10.57 10.62
CA PHE A 351 12.85 10.90 9.87
C PHE A 351 12.55 10.84 8.38
N LEU A 352 12.92 11.89 7.65
CA LEU A 352 12.76 12.01 6.21
C LEU A 352 14.11 12.19 5.53
N SER A 353 14.23 11.80 4.27
CA SER A 353 15.36 12.09 3.40
C SER A 353 14.99 11.81 1.95
N HIS A 354 15.58 12.53 0.98
CA HIS A 354 15.49 12.17 -0.44
C HIS A 354 16.18 10.83 -0.76
N ASN A 355 17.17 10.42 0.06
CA ASN A 355 17.81 9.12 -0.07
C ASN A 355 17.32 8.17 1.03
N PRO A 356 16.49 7.15 0.71
CA PRO A 356 15.98 6.19 1.70
C PRO A 356 17.07 5.49 2.51
N LYS A 357 18.26 5.27 1.94
CA LYS A 357 19.40 4.66 2.64
C LYS A 357 19.90 5.51 3.82
N ALA A 358 19.65 6.82 3.81
CA ALA A 358 20.05 7.70 4.92
C ALA A 358 19.27 7.37 6.20
N MET A 359 17.97 7.10 6.09
CA MET A 359 17.12 6.75 7.23
C MET A 359 17.53 5.39 7.81
N THR A 360 17.68 4.37 6.97
CA THR A 360 18.16 3.05 7.38
C THR A 360 19.53 3.13 8.05
N ALA A 361 20.48 3.89 7.47
CA ALA A 361 21.79 4.09 8.05
C ALA A 361 21.75 4.73 9.44
N LEU A 362 20.89 5.75 9.63
CA LEU A 362 20.70 6.37 10.96
C LEU A 362 20.19 5.34 11.97
N PHE A 363 19.14 4.58 11.62
CA PHE A 363 18.55 3.59 12.53
C PHE A 363 19.50 2.45 12.86
N GLU A 364 20.28 1.97 11.89
CA GLU A 364 21.32 0.99 12.12
C GLU A 364 22.43 1.50 13.07
N ILE A 365 22.87 2.76 12.90
CA ILE A 365 23.89 3.37 13.74
C ILE A 365 23.37 3.50 15.17
N ILE A 366 22.21 4.12 15.40
CA ILE A 366 21.68 4.32 16.77
C ILE A 366 21.28 3.01 17.44
N ASN A 367 21.03 1.95 16.67
CA ASN A 367 20.78 0.59 17.20
C ASN A 367 22.08 -0.23 17.39
N GLY A 368 23.23 0.30 16.97
CA GLY A 368 24.54 -0.35 17.13
C GLY A 368 24.86 -1.43 16.09
N ASN A 369 24.08 -1.52 15.00
CA ASN A 369 24.30 -2.48 13.91
C ASN A 369 25.28 -1.96 12.85
N ARG A 370 25.57 -0.65 12.85
CA ARG A 370 26.50 0.01 11.94
C ARG A 370 27.35 1.02 12.70
N GLU A 371 28.63 1.13 12.35
CA GLU A 371 29.51 2.18 12.89
C GLU A 371 29.29 3.50 12.16
N ALA A 372 29.25 4.60 12.91
CA ALA A 372 29.22 5.94 12.34
C ALA A 372 30.60 6.31 11.79
N GLN A 373 30.66 7.04 10.69
CA GLN A 373 31.92 7.55 10.15
C GLN A 373 32.52 8.64 11.05
N SER A 374 31.69 9.48 11.64
CA SER A 374 32.06 10.46 12.68
C SER A 374 30.84 10.80 13.53
N GLY A 375 31.07 11.50 14.63
CA GLY A 375 30.04 11.88 15.58
C GLY A 375 29.77 10.80 16.64
N THR A 376 28.86 11.11 17.55
CA THR A 376 28.49 10.24 18.67
C THR A 376 27.00 10.24 18.89
N TYR A 377 26.51 9.15 19.50
CA TYR A 377 25.13 9.09 20.00
C TYR A 377 25.10 8.47 21.40
N LYS A 378 24.11 8.85 22.17
CA LYS A 378 23.98 8.39 23.55
C LYS A 378 22.51 8.16 23.91
N TRP A 379 22.18 6.91 24.26
CA TRP A 379 20.90 6.55 24.81
C TRP A 379 20.79 6.87 26.31
N GLY A 380 19.63 7.30 26.74
CA GLY A 380 19.31 7.41 28.17
C GLY A 380 19.37 6.07 28.88
N VAL A 381 19.84 6.06 30.13
CA VAL A 381 20.07 4.82 30.92
C VAL A 381 18.81 3.96 31.11
N THR A 382 17.62 4.56 31.01
CA THR A 382 16.33 3.86 31.22
C THR A 382 15.70 3.36 29.92
N ILE A 383 16.34 3.61 28.78
CA ILE A 383 15.76 3.34 27.49
C ILE A 383 15.99 1.89 27.07
N THR A 384 14.91 1.26 26.65
CA THR A 384 14.88 -0.05 26.00
C THR A 384 14.32 0.11 24.60
N THR A 385 15.05 -0.39 23.60
CA THR A 385 14.67 -0.22 22.19
C THR A 385 14.10 -1.50 21.60
N ALA A 386 13.10 -1.37 20.74
CA ALA A 386 12.65 -2.42 19.83
C ALA A 386 12.78 -1.90 18.39
N TYR A 387 13.58 -2.57 17.59
CA TYR A 387 13.90 -2.18 16.22
C TYR A 387 13.21 -3.08 15.20
N LEU A 388 12.53 -2.46 14.24
CA LEU A 388 11.98 -3.05 13.03
C LEU A 388 12.83 -2.56 11.85
N PRO A 389 13.72 -3.39 11.31
CA PRO A 389 14.55 -3.01 10.17
C PRO A 389 13.76 -3.06 8.85
N LEU A 390 14.20 -2.29 7.84
CA LEU A 390 13.66 -2.32 6.49
C LEU A 390 13.81 -3.71 5.86
N ASP A 391 15.03 -4.26 5.87
CA ASP A 391 15.29 -5.65 5.46
C ASP A 391 15.22 -6.57 6.69
N ASN A 392 14.26 -7.46 6.68
CA ASN A 392 14.06 -8.45 7.73
C ASN A 392 14.39 -9.89 7.29
N THR A 393 14.99 -10.06 6.11
CA THR A 393 15.23 -11.37 5.49
C THR A 393 16.07 -12.29 6.37
N GLU A 394 17.07 -11.77 7.06
CA GLU A 394 17.96 -12.53 7.94
C GLU A 394 17.24 -13.24 9.10
N PHE A 395 16.10 -12.68 9.56
CA PHE A 395 15.31 -13.26 10.66
C PHE A 395 14.53 -14.52 10.23
N PHE A 396 14.37 -14.75 8.93
CA PHE A 396 13.51 -15.78 8.37
C PHE A 396 14.24 -16.84 7.54
N GLN A 397 15.55 -16.99 7.73
CA GLN A 397 16.36 -17.99 7.02
C GLN A 397 16.28 -19.40 7.62
N SER A 398 15.78 -19.52 8.86
CA SER A 398 15.71 -20.81 9.57
C SER A 398 14.51 -21.65 9.12
N GLU A 399 14.58 -22.97 9.33
CA GLU A 399 13.47 -23.91 9.13
C GLU A 399 12.58 -24.07 10.37
N LEU A 400 12.65 -23.16 11.33
CA LEU A 400 11.82 -23.20 12.53
C LEU A 400 10.35 -22.92 12.18
N ASN A 401 9.43 -23.52 12.93
CA ASN A 401 8.03 -23.09 12.89
C ASN A 401 7.87 -21.73 13.61
N LEU A 402 6.71 -21.08 13.39
CA LEU A 402 6.47 -19.73 13.92
C LEU A 402 6.57 -19.64 15.44
N VAL A 403 6.12 -20.67 16.17
CA VAL A 403 6.14 -20.68 17.66
C VAL A 403 7.56 -20.76 18.17
N ASP A 404 8.36 -21.68 17.64
CA ASP A 404 9.76 -21.86 18.04
C ASP A 404 10.60 -20.64 17.64
N TRP A 405 10.32 -20.05 16.46
CA TRP A 405 10.94 -18.81 16.01
C TRP A 405 10.64 -17.65 16.98
N LEU A 406 9.38 -17.43 17.32
CA LEU A 406 8.98 -16.33 18.20
C LEU A 406 9.53 -16.52 19.62
N SER A 407 9.63 -17.78 20.09
CA SER A 407 10.16 -18.13 21.41
C SER A 407 11.62 -17.75 21.62
N GLN A 408 12.39 -17.52 20.54
CA GLN A 408 13.78 -17.07 20.65
C GLN A 408 13.90 -15.62 21.15
N TYR A 409 12.83 -14.82 21.06
CA TYR A 409 12.85 -13.38 21.32
C TYR A 409 12.17 -12.97 22.64
N GLY A 410 11.64 -13.91 23.41
CA GLY A 410 10.97 -13.59 24.68
C GLY A 410 10.89 -14.77 25.63
N THR A 411 10.76 -14.48 26.92
CA THR A 411 10.57 -15.47 27.99
C THR A 411 9.08 -15.74 28.17
N GLY A 412 8.54 -16.67 27.43
CA GLY A 412 7.12 -17.06 27.52
C GLY A 412 6.93 -18.55 27.26
N ASN A 413 5.79 -19.09 27.69
CA ASN A 413 5.43 -20.45 27.34
C ASN A 413 4.81 -20.50 25.94
N GLU A 414 4.72 -21.71 25.37
CA GLU A 414 4.16 -21.95 24.04
C GLU A 414 2.75 -21.36 23.86
N VAL A 415 1.90 -21.42 24.90
CA VAL A 415 0.55 -20.86 24.88
C VAL A 415 0.56 -19.35 24.68
N MET A 416 1.50 -18.66 25.32
CA MET A 416 1.68 -17.22 25.16
C MET A 416 2.12 -16.87 23.72
N MET A 417 3.08 -17.61 23.15
CA MET A 417 3.53 -17.41 21.78
C MET A 417 2.40 -17.63 20.77
N LYS A 418 1.63 -18.71 20.93
CA LYS A 418 0.43 -18.96 20.13
C LYS A 418 -0.61 -17.85 20.25
N SER A 419 -0.79 -17.28 21.44
CA SER A 419 -1.69 -16.14 21.65
C SER A 419 -1.22 -14.89 20.90
N PHE A 420 0.08 -14.58 20.91
CA PHE A 420 0.64 -13.46 20.14
C PHE A 420 0.46 -13.67 18.62
N LEU A 421 0.77 -14.87 18.13
CA LEU A 421 0.58 -15.19 16.71
C LEU A 421 -0.90 -15.18 16.31
N GLY A 422 -1.81 -15.68 17.16
CA GLY A 422 -3.25 -15.61 16.94
C GLY A 422 -3.77 -14.17 16.85
N ARG A 423 -3.27 -13.25 17.69
CA ARG A 423 -3.57 -11.82 17.57
C ARG A 423 -3.05 -11.22 16.27
N MET A 424 -1.94 -11.73 15.73
CA MET A 424 -1.40 -11.36 14.40
C MET A 424 -2.11 -12.09 13.26
N LEU A 425 -3.28 -12.67 13.48
CA LEU A 425 -4.14 -13.34 12.51
C LEU A 425 -3.58 -14.66 11.93
N PHE A 426 -2.60 -15.26 12.57
CA PHE A 426 -2.16 -16.60 12.21
C PHE A 426 -3.12 -17.66 12.75
N LYS A 427 -3.56 -18.58 11.89
CA LYS A 427 -4.39 -19.73 12.25
C LYS A 427 -3.54 -20.86 12.81
N GLU A 428 -4.17 -21.86 13.41
CA GLU A 428 -3.47 -23.05 13.92
C GLU A 428 -2.63 -23.77 12.85
N GLU A 429 -3.10 -23.82 11.61
CA GLU A 429 -2.39 -24.40 10.48
C GLU A 429 -1.16 -23.57 10.07
N ASP A 430 -1.27 -22.24 10.16
CA ASP A 430 -0.19 -21.30 9.81
C ASP A 430 0.95 -21.33 10.83
N ILE A 431 0.63 -21.58 12.10
CA ILE A 431 1.60 -21.62 13.21
C ILE A 431 2.66 -22.72 13.00
N LEU A 432 2.30 -23.79 12.26
CA LEU A 432 3.17 -24.91 11.97
C LEU A 432 4.04 -24.69 10.71
N LYS A 433 3.79 -23.65 9.94
CA LYS A 433 4.61 -23.30 8.76
C LYS A 433 6.02 -22.93 9.19
N HIS A 434 6.99 -23.27 8.34
CA HIS A 434 8.36 -22.79 8.49
C HIS A 434 8.44 -21.30 8.16
N VAL A 435 9.27 -20.56 8.88
CA VAL A 435 9.35 -19.09 8.73
C VAL A 435 9.94 -18.67 7.37
N ASN A 436 10.72 -19.51 6.71
CA ASN A 436 11.31 -19.23 5.40
C ASN A 436 10.30 -19.23 4.23
N VAL A 437 9.09 -19.82 4.40
CA VAL A 437 8.05 -19.85 3.37
C VAL A 437 6.98 -18.75 3.53
N LEU A 438 7.13 -17.86 4.49
CA LEU A 438 6.18 -16.79 4.78
C LEU A 438 6.19 -15.72 3.68
N SER A 439 5.01 -15.18 3.37
CA SER A 439 4.84 -13.99 2.54
C SER A 439 5.39 -12.73 3.25
N GLY A 440 5.66 -11.65 2.49
CA GLY A 440 6.16 -10.39 3.05
C GLY A 440 5.27 -9.84 4.17
N GLY A 441 3.96 -9.84 3.98
CA GLY A 441 3.01 -9.38 5.01
C GLY A 441 2.96 -10.30 6.25
N GLU A 442 3.11 -11.63 6.07
CA GLU A 442 3.22 -12.56 7.19
C GLU A 442 4.51 -12.34 7.98
N LYS A 443 5.65 -12.15 7.29
CA LYS A 443 6.93 -11.80 7.92
C LYS A 443 6.82 -10.50 8.72
N MET A 444 6.20 -9.46 8.15
CA MET A 444 6.01 -8.18 8.83
C MET A 444 5.15 -8.34 10.11
N ARG A 445 4.04 -9.09 10.05
CA ARG A 445 3.24 -9.39 11.25
C ARG A 445 4.01 -10.18 12.31
N CYS A 446 4.89 -11.10 11.91
CA CYS A 446 5.81 -11.80 12.83
C CYS A 446 6.80 -10.84 13.50
N MET A 447 7.37 -9.90 12.73
CA MET A 447 8.28 -8.87 13.27
C MET A 447 7.56 -7.95 14.27
N ILE A 448 6.32 -7.55 14.00
CA ILE A 448 5.49 -6.79 14.95
C ILE A 448 5.23 -7.60 16.23
N ALA A 449 4.90 -8.90 16.13
CA ALA A 449 4.76 -9.78 17.29
C ALA A 449 6.05 -9.85 18.12
N ARG A 450 7.21 -10.00 17.47
CA ARG A 450 8.54 -9.97 18.09
C ARG A 450 8.79 -8.66 18.85
N MET A 451 8.43 -7.52 18.25
CA MET A 451 8.59 -6.22 18.91
C MET A 451 7.71 -6.09 20.16
N GLN A 452 6.47 -6.58 20.10
CA GLN A 452 5.56 -6.55 21.26
C GLN A 452 6.11 -7.34 22.45
N LEU A 453 6.81 -8.45 22.22
CA LEU A 453 7.42 -9.27 23.27
C LEU A 453 8.50 -8.52 24.07
N LYS A 454 9.17 -7.55 23.44
CA LYS A 454 10.25 -6.79 24.10
C LYS A 454 9.75 -5.79 25.14
N ASN A 455 8.47 -5.41 25.13
CA ASN A 455 7.89 -4.39 26.01
C ASN A 455 8.76 -3.12 26.12
N ALA A 456 9.36 -2.70 25.00
CA ALA A 456 10.29 -1.59 24.92
C ALA A 456 9.58 -0.25 25.08
N ASN A 457 10.28 0.75 25.64
CA ASN A 457 9.76 2.11 25.81
C ASN A 457 10.16 3.06 24.68
N CYS A 458 10.98 2.61 23.73
CA CYS A 458 11.31 3.33 22.51
C CYS A 458 11.22 2.37 21.32
N LEU A 459 10.36 2.69 20.35
CA LEU A 459 10.19 1.93 19.11
C LEU A 459 10.99 2.60 17.99
N ILE A 460 11.77 1.84 17.26
CA ILE A 460 12.49 2.28 16.07
C ILE A 460 11.92 1.51 14.88
N LEU A 461 11.33 2.23 13.90
CA LEU A 461 10.57 1.63 12.83
C LEU A 461 11.07 2.14 11.47
N ASP A 462 11.68 1.26 10.70
CA ASP A 462 12.14 1.57 9.36
C ASP A 462 11.10 1.10 8.34
N THR A 463 10.34 2.04 7.82
CA THR A 463 9.28 1.85 6.81
C THR A 463 8.28 0.73 7.16
N PRO A 464 7.62 0.82 8.33
CA PRO A 464 6.85 -0.28 8.92
C PRO A 464 5.57 -0.62 8.18
N THR A 465 5.10 0.24 7.28
CA THR A 465 3.86 0.06 6.52
C THR A 465 4.03 -0.82 5.29
N ASN A 466 5.27 -1.03 4.84
CA ASN A 466 5.57 -1.86 3.68
C ASN A 466 5.04 -3.29 3.88
N HIS A 467 4.42 -3.85 2.85
CA HIS A 467 3.84 -5.19 2.82
C HIS A 467 2.66 -5.45 3.78
N LEU A 468 2.19 -4.45 4.52
CA LEU A 468 0.98 -4.57 5.33
C LEU A 468 -0.26 -4.24 4.50
N ASP A 469 -1.38 -4.91 4.79
CA ASP A 469 -2.68 -4.53 4.25
C ASP A 469 -3.27 -3.33 4.99
N LEU A 470 -4.26 -2.68 4.38
CA LEU A 470 -4.93 -1.49 4.95
C LEU A 470 -5.41 -1.71 6.38
N GLU A 471 -5.96 -2.89 6.67
CA GLU A 471 -6.45 -3.26 8.00
C GLU A 471 -5.30 -3.37 9.03
N SER A 472 -4.17 -3.94 8.62
CA SER A 472 -2.98 -4.05 9.47
C SER A 472 -2.32 -2.70 9.69
N ILE A 473 -2.20 -1.86 8.65
CA ILE A 473 -1.69 -0.49 8.75
C ILE A 473 -2.56 0.30 9.74
N GLN A 474 -3.88 0.22 9.62
CA GLN A 474 -4.79 0.94 10.50
C GLN A 474 -4.70 0.48 11.95
N ALA A 475 -4.65 -0.84 12.21
CA ALA A 475 -4.47 -1.38 13.56
C ALA A 475 -3.13 -0.94 14.17
N PHE A 476 -2.08 -0.93 13.36
CA PHE A 476 -0.74 -0.49 13.75
C PHE A 476 -0.73 1.01 14.08
N ASN A 477 -1.25 1.84 13.19
CA ASN A 477 -1.36 3.29 13.34
C ASN A 477 -2.10 3.67 14.63
N ASN A 478 -3.31 3.12 14.84
CA ASN A 478 -4.12 3.39 16.03
C ASN A 478 -3.39 3.04 17.33
N ASN A 479 -2.60 1.97 17.32
CA ASN A 479 -1.84 1.59 18.51
C ASN A 479 -0.63 2.52 18.74
N LEU A 480 0.07 2.93 17.68
CA LEU A 480 1.19 3.89 17.79
C LEU A 480 0.72 5.27 18.26
N ILE A 481 -0.44 5.73 17.80
CA ILE A 481 -1.05 6.99 18.30
C ILE A 481 -1.27 6.92 19.82
N SER A 482 -1.75 5.79 20.34
CA SER A 482 -2.03 5.59 21.76
C SER A 482 -0.80 5.21 22.60
N PHE A 483 0.30 4.83 21.99
CA PHE A 483 1.53 4.44 22.69
C PHE A 483 2.16 5.64 23.40
N LYS A 484 2.46 5.45 24.71
CA LYS A 484 2.98 6.51 25.59
C LYS A 484 4.51 6.61 25.64
N GLY A 485 5.21 5.69 24.99
CA GLY A 485 6.65 5.71 24.83
C GLY A 485 7.11 6.59 23.66
N ASN A 486 8.39 6.53 23.36
CA ASN A 486 8.97 7.23 22.20
C ASN A 486 8.87 6.38 20.94
N ILE A 487 8.71 7.05 19.81
CA ILE A 487 8.71 6.42 18.49
C ILE A 487 9.68 7.21 17.59
N LEU A 488 10.63 6.50 16.99
CA LEU A 488 11.51 7.00 15.96
C LEU A 488 11.20 6.21 14.69
N PHE A 489 10.75 6.84 13.62
CA PHE A 489 10.32 6.09 12.45
C PHE A 489 10.61 6.80 11.13
N ALA A 490 10.69 6.03 10.07
CA ALA A 490 10.65 6.49 8.69
C ALA A 490 9.44 5.84 8.01
N SER A 491 8.78 6.55 7.12
CA SER A 491 7.67 6.03 6.33
C SER A 491 7.51 6.84 5.05
N HIS A 492 6.90 6.24 4.03
CA HIS A 492 6.41 6.90 2.82
C HIS A 492 4.88 7.03 2.82
N ASP A 493 4.21 6.51 3.85
CA ASP A 493 2.76 6.61 4.03
C ASP A 493 2.43 7.97 4.68
N HIS A 494 1.85 8.87 3.88
CA HIS A 494 1.51 10.23 4.27
C HIS A 494 0.59 10.27 5.50
N GLU A 495 -0.50 9.50 5.48
CA GLU A 495 -1.47 9.44 6.58
C GLU A 495 -0.85 8.89 7.86
N PHE A 496 0.05 7.89 7.72
CA PHE A 496 0.78 7.34 8.85
C PHE A 496 1.72 8.37 9.48
N ILE A 497 2.43 9.14 8.67
CA ILE A 497 3.29 10.22 9.15
C ILE A 497 2.45 11.27 9.86
N ASN A 498 1.41 11.78 9.19
CA ASN A 498 0.60 12.90 9.66
C ASN A 498 -0.15 12.59 10.97
N THR A 499 -0.54 11.34 11.17
CA THR A 499 -1.30 10.90 12.36
C THR A 499 -0.42 10.47 13.54
N VAL A 500 0.80 10.00 13.29
CA VAL A 500 1.71 9.49 14.34
C VAL A 500 2.74 10.52 14.75
N ALA A 501 3.35 11.27 13.81
CA ALA A 501 4.44 12.18 14.09
C ALA A 501 3.97 13.47 14.77
N ASP A 502 4.70 13.90 15.79
CA ASP A 502 4.63 15.24 16.39
C ASP A 502 5.88 16.09 16.08
N ARG A 503 6.92 15.48 15.50
CA ARG A 503 8.18 16.10 15.13
C ARG A 503 8.73 15.50 13.85
N ILE A 504 9.30 16.34 13.00
CA ILE A 504 9.89 15.98 11.72
C ILE A 504 11.37 16.35 11.73
N ILE A 505 12.23 15.38 11.43
CA ILE A 505 13.67 15.60 11.24
C ILE A 505 14.04 15.11 9.84
N GLU A 506 14.37 16.03 8.93
CA GLU A 506 14.84 15.68 7.60
C GLU A 506 16.37 15.64 7.56
N LEU A 507 16.91 14.48 7.13
CA LEU A 507 18.34 14.25 6.98
C LEU A 507 18.77 14.70 5.59
N THR A 508 19.77 15.57 5.54
CA THR A 508 20.31 16.08 4.28
C THR A 508 21.83 15.90 4.22
N PRO A 509 22.44 15.97 3.03
CA PRO A 509 23.89 15.92 2.90
C PRO A 509 24.64 17.03 3.67
N LYS A 510 23.96 18.13 4.04
CA LYS A 510 24.55 19.30 4.70
C LYS A 510 24.07 19.53 6.14
N GLY A 511 23.32 18.59 6.72
CA GLY A 511 22.83 18.69 8.10
C GLY A 511 21.36 18.26 8.25
N THR A 512 20.63 18.88 9.18
CA THR A 512 19.24 18.52 9.49
C THR A 512 18.29 19.69 9.38
N ILE A 513 17.06 19.41 8.96
CA ILE A 513 15.91 20.29 9.13
C ILE A 513 15.04 19.69 10.22
N ASP A 514 14.88 20.37 11.33
CA ASP A 514 14.17 19.89 12.53
C ASP A 514 13.00 20.81 12.84
N LYS A 515 11.79 20.26 12.88
CA LYS A 515 10.53 20.99 13.04
C LYS A 515 9.52 20.25 13.91
N LEU A 516 8.86 20.98 14.80
CA LEU A 516 7.71 20.52 15.60
C LEU A 516 6.44 21.05 14.92
N MET A 517 5.90 20.30 13.98
CA MET A 517 4.70 20.66 13.22
C MET A 517 4.08 19.40 12.58
N SER A 518 2.86 19.50 12.07
CA SER A 518 2.23 18.43 11.29
C SER A 518 2.96 18.21 9.98
N TYR A 519 2.81 17.04 9.40
CA TYR A 519 3.43 16.73 8.11
C TYR A 519 2.84 17.57 6.98
N ASP A 520 1.51 17.80 7.00
CA ASP A 520 0.84 18.66 6.02
C ASP A 520 1.41 20.10 6.05
N ASP A 521 1.58 20.69 7.23
CA ASP A 521 2.18 22.02 7.34
C ASP A 521 3.63 22.03 6.82
N TYR A 522 4.37 20.94 7.06
CA TYR A 522 5.78 20.82 6.66
C TYR A 522 5.96 20.81 5.15
N ILE A 523 5.14 20.07 4.41
CA ILE A 523 5.27 19.96 2.95
C ILE A 523 4.82 21.20 2.20
N TYR A 524 3.91 22.01 2.78
CA TYR A 524 3.40 23.23 2.15
C TYR A 524 4.14 24.50 2.57
N ASP A 525 5.04 24.46 3.56
CA ASP A 525 5.80 25.62 4.04
C ASP A 525 6.88 26.04 3.02
N GLU A 526 6.71 27.21 2.43
CA GLU A 526 7.62 27.75 1.40
C GLU A 526 9.04 28.02 1.94
N ALA A 527 9.18 28.36 3.24
CA ALA A 527 10.50 28.57 3.85
C ALA A 527 11.26 27.23 4.01
N ILE A 528 10.53 26.16 4.30
CA ILE A 528 11.10 24.82 4.37
C ILE A 528 11.50 24.34 2.99
N LYS A 529 10.67 24.53 1.95
CA LYS A 529 11.01 24.21 0.56
C LYS A 529 12.30 24.90 0.10
N ALA A 530 12.41 26.20 0.37
CA ALA A 530 13.62 26.95 0.04
C ALA A 530 14.86 26.41 0.77
N LYS A 531 14.72 26.08 2.07
CA LYS A 531 15.80 25.50 2.87
C LYS A 531 16.20 24.10 2.39
N LYS A 532 15.24 23.26 2.00
CA LYS A 532 15.50 21.96 1.37
C LYS A 532 16.34 22.11 0.11
N ALA A 533 15.93 22.99 -0.82
CA ALA A 533 16.65 23.24 -2.06
C ALA A 533 18.13 23.63 -1.80
N GLU A 534 18.40 24.45 -0.76
CA GLU A 534 19.77 24.84 -0.37
C GLU A 534 20.57 23.66 0.21
N MET A 535 19.92 22.82 1.03
CA MET A 535 20.60 21.75 1.77
C MET A 535 20.83 20.48 0.94
N TYR A 536 20.06 20.28 -0.14
CA TYR A 536 20.27 19.18 -1.09
C TYR A 536 21.12 19.59 -2.31
N ALA A 537 21.21 20.91 -2.63
CA ALA A 537 22.11 21.42 -3.68
C ALA A 537 23.59 21.27 -3.28
#